data_547dd198f07ab9532a13c82e823a343b
#
_entry.id   547dd198f07ab9532a13c82e823a343b
#
_cell.length_a   1.000
_cell.length_b   1.000
_cell.length_c   1.000
_cell.angle_alpha   90.00
_cell.angle_beta   90.00
_cell.angle_gamma   90.00
#
_symmetry.space_group_name_H-M   'P 1'
#
loop_
_entity.id
_entity.type
_entity.pdbx_description
1 polymer ?
#
loop_
_entity_poly.entity_id
_entity_poly.type
_entity_poly.pdbx_seq_one_letter_code
_entity_poly.pdbx_strand_id
1 'polypeptide(L)'
;MKLKNSFDKILKSKGFKKIELSHVIPSMKALKRSGDIRRNMFSYYDGNFQEISLRPDLSLSAALKFAEEKTNLKKKYFYSGLAYRKPTKNKDLPIISQFGWEIFNSKDKHKDDKEIIETSLKILKNTKFKGCKLKIGNLEIFVSLINRLPNLSSRYKDRLVRHFFRKDYFNKLLKKLETNYDIDEKKVVKDKLLANKLRKLNQEEVYGGRTLKSILERFDNKMRSPRDESSKKDVKIIKNFLKIECDIENASNVLNNFFKKNKINLVISDDYFPINKNNINNVRVFYVSDLGRNVSYYTNMVFSIEVKSKLKPQIYISGGRYSNLLRNLGYKKTEAVGAAVNLTI
;
A
#
# COMPACT_ATOMS: atom_id res chain seq x y z
N MET A 1 -26.52 12.07 7.91
CA MET A 1 -26.53 12.09 9.39
C MET A 1 -26.83 10.72 10.02
N LYS A 2 -27.91 10.00 9.67
CA LYS A 2 -28.26 8.67 10.24
C LYS A 2 -27.18 7.57 10.11
N LEU A 3 -26.49 7.48 8.96
CA LEU A 3 -25.41 6.51 8.71
C LEU A 3 -24.19 6.72 9.61
N LYS A 4 -23.73 7.96 9.76
CA LYS A 4 -22.60 8.31 10.66
C LYS A 4 -22.90 7.89 12.11
N ASN A 5 -24.09 8.16 12.61
CA ASN A 5 -24.46 7.81 13.97
C ASN A 5 -24.51 6.30 14.19
N SER A 6 -24.90 5.51 13.17
CA SER A 6 -24.86 4.05 13.22
C SER A 6 -23.43 3.53 13.28
N PHE A 7 -22.51 4.09 12.47
CA PHE A 7 -21.08 3.71 12.47
C PHE A 7 -20.41 4.04 13.80
N ASP A 8 -20.67 5.24 14.34
CA ASP A 8 -20.17 5.67 15.65
C ASP A 8 -20.57 4.68 16.77
N LYS A 9 -21.83 4.22 16.79
CA LYS A 9 -22.32 3.26 17.79
C LYS A 9 -21.59 1.91 17.69
N ILE A 10 -21.42 1.38 16.47
CA ILE A 10 -20.72 0.11 16.24
C ILE A 10 -19.26 0.21 16.69
N LEU A 11 -18.56 1.27 16.32
CA LEU A 11 -17.14 1.43 16.64
C LEU A 11 -16.92 1.64 18.14
N LYS A 12 -17.76 2.44 18.79
CA LYS A 12 -17.70 2.60 20.24
C LYS A 12 -17.95 1.27 20.97
N SER A 13 -18.91 0.45 20.54
CA SER A 13 -19.17 -0.88 21.13
C SER A 13 -18.01 -1.87 20.96
N LYS A 14 -17.10 -1.61 20.00
CA LYS A 14 -15.88 -2.38 19.76
C LYS A 14 -14.63 -1.75 20.44
N GLY A 15 -14.83 -0.74 21.29
CA GLY A 15 -13.76 -0.07 22.03
C GLY A 15 -12.94 0.94 21.22
N PHE A 16 -13.42 1.39 20.06
CA PHE A 16 -12.79 2.46 19.31
C PHE A 16 -13.15 3.83 19.91
N LYS A 17 -12.13 4.67 20.08
CA LYS A 17 -12.28 6.05 20.54
C LYS A 17 -12.39 6.98 19.33
N LYS A 18 -13.35 7.88 19.35
CA LYS A 18 -13.46 8.95 18.35
C LYS A 18 -12.36 9.97 18.56
N ILE A 19 -11.67 10.34 17.48
CA ILE A 19 -10.64 11.37 17.51
C ILE A 19 -10.92 12.44 16.45
N GLU A 20 -10.47 13.64 16.74
CA GLU A 20 -10.43 14.74 15.78
C GLU A 20 -9.04 14.84 15.16
N LEU A 21 -9.00 15.16 13.89
CA LEU A 21 -7.79 15.18 13.09
C LEU A 21 -7.58 16.54 12.44
N SER A 22 -6.37 17.08 12.53
CA SER A 22 -6.01 18.33 11.87
C SER A 22 -6.21 18.25 10.35
N HIS A 23 -6.74 19.30 9.75
CA HIS A 23 -6.86 19.44 8.31
C HIS A 23 -5.52 19.77 7.65
N VAL A 24 -4.63 20.43 8.40
CA VAL A 24 -3.30 20.83 7.97
C VAL A 24 -2.26 19.92 8.62
N ILE A 25 -1.32 19.46 7.83
CA ILE A 25 -0.22 18.59 8.26
C ILE A 25 1.12 19.11 7.74
N PRO A 26 2.23 18.87 8.44
CA PRO A 26 3.56 19.16 7.92
C PRO A 26 3.84 18.36 6.65
N SER A 27 4.15 19.03 5.53
CA SER A 27 4.41 18.37 4.24
C SER A 27 5.57 17.39 4.28
N MET A 28 6.62 17.67 5.05
CA MET A 28 7.77 16.77 5.21
C MET A 28 7.38 15.38 5.72
N LYS A 29 6.43 15.27 6.66
CA LYS A 29 5.94 13.98 7.18
C LYS A 29 5.13 13.22 6.13
N ALA A 30 4.35 13.92 5.32
CA ALA A 30 3.60 13.32 4.22
C ALA A 30 4.50 12.89 3.06
N LEU A 31 5.54 13.65 2.76
CA LEU A 31 6.47 13.40 1.66
C LEU A 31 7.33 12.15 1.85
N LYS A 32 7.74 11.82 3.08
CA LYS A 32 8.45 10.58 3.39
C LYS A 32 7.65 9.33 3.02
N ARG A 33 6.35 9.48 2.80
CA ARG A 33 5.43 8.38 2.51
C ARG A 33 5.51 7.86 1.09
N SER A 34 5.50 8.72 0.08
CA SER A 34 5.80 8.39 -1.33
C SER A 34 5.87 9.64 -2.21
N GLY A 35 6.71 9.61 -3.24
CA GLY A 35 6.85 10.73 -4.19
C GLY A 35 5.60 11.03 -5.04
N ASP A 36 4.65 10.08 -5.18
CA ASP A 36 3.41 10.31 -5.95
C ASP A 36 2.36 11.09 -5.17
N ILE A 37 2.32 10.92 -3.86
CA ILE A 37 1.39 11.68 -3.01
C ILE A 37 1.69 13.16 -3.10
N ARG A 38 2.98 13.54 -3.19
CA ARG A 38 3.39 14.94 -3.32
C ARG A 38 2.73 15.65 -4.49
N ARG A 39 2.63 15.01 -5.64
CA ARG A 39 2.02 15.61 -6.85
C ARG A 39 0.55 15.94 -6.66
N ASN A 40 -0.12 15.17 -5.81
CA ASN A 40 -1.57 15.29 -5.58
C ASN A 40 -1.91 16.03 -4.28
N MET A 41 -0.92 16.60 -3.58
CA MET A 41 -1.13 17.38 -2.36
C MET A 41 -1.30 18.85 -2.67
N PHE A 42 -2.20 19.51 -1.94
CA PHE A 42 -2.25 20.96 -1.83
C PHE A 42 -1.27 21.39 -0.75
N SER A 43 -0.12 21.93 -1.16
CA SER A 43 0.92 22.40 -0.25
C SER A 43 1.09 23.90 -0.38
N TYR A 44 1.44 24.56 0.71
CA TYR A 44 1.72 25.98 0.82
C TYR A 44 2.75 26.23 1.93
N TYR A 45 3.27 27.43 2.02
CA TYR A 45 4.20 27.85 3.07
C TYR A 45 3.44 28.63 4.12
N ASP A 46 3.71 28.35 5.40
CA ASP A 46 3.20 29.14 6.52
C ASP A 46 4.03 30.44 6.73
N GLY A 47 3.63 31.25 7.70
CA GLY A 47 4.34 32.49 8.05
C GLY A 47 5.80 32.30 8.49
N ASN A 48 6.23 31.09 8.81
CA ASN A 48 7.60 30.72 9.18
C ASN A 48 8.35 30.04 8.02
N PHE A 49 7.85 30.13 6.79
CA PHE A 49 8.38 29.47 5.59
C PHE A 49 8.47 27.95 5.68
N GLN A 50 7.66 27.32 6.55
CA GLN A 50 7.56 25.87 6.60
C GLN A 50 6.54 25.37 5.61
N GLU A 51 6.91 24.36 4.80
CA GLU A 51 5.98 23.74 3.87
C GLU A 51 4.96 22.91 4.66
N ILE A 52 3.70 23.29 4.56
CA ILE A 52 2.55 22.59 5.12
C ILE A 52 1.59 22.17 4.00
N SER A 53 0.70 21.24 4.27
CA SER A 53 -0.26 20.78 3.27
C SER A 53 -1.59 20.41 3.87
N LEU A 54 -2.63 20.50 3.04
CA LEU A 54 -3.91 19.87 3.36
C LEU A 54 -3.74 18.35 3.34
N ARG A 55 -4.33 17.66 4.32
CA ARG A 55 -4.21 16.20 4.46
C ARG A 55 -4.76 15.48 3.23
N PRO A 56 -3.98 14.61 2.57
CA PRO A 56 -4.42 13.86 1.39
C PRO A 56 -5.27 12.64 1.73
N ASP A 57 -5.22 12.17 2.97
CA ASP A 57 -6.05 11.12 3.57
C ASP A 57 -6.08 11.26 5.10
N LEU A 58 -7.03 10.58 5.71
CA LEU A 58 -7.21 10.65 7.15
C LEU A 58 -6.33 9.66 7.91
N SER A 59 -5.91 8.53 7.31
CA SER A 59 -5.02 7.55 7.95
C SER A 59 -3.67 8.16 8.29
N LEU A 60 -3.14 9.03 7.43
CA LEU A 60 -1.90 9.75 7.72
C LEU A 60 -2.07 10.67 8.95
N SER A 61 -3.16 11.45 9.00
CA SER A 61 -3.44 12.32 10.13
C SER A 61 -3.66 11.55 11.42
N ALA A 62 -4.31 10.38 11.37
CA ALA A 62 -4.50 9.50 12.51
C ALA A 62 -3.15 8.91 13.00
N ALA A 63 -2.26 8.54 12.09
CA ALA A 63 -0.93 8.07 12.43
C ALA A 63 -0.07 9.19 13.06
N LEU A 64 -0.20 10.43 12.59
CA LEU A 64 0.44 11.60 13.20
C LEU A 64 -0.08 11.82 14.62
N LYS A 65 -1.41 11.74 14.82
CA LYS A 65 -2.04 11.88 16.13
C LYS A 65 -1.56 10.81 17.10
N PHE A 66 -1.51 9.54 16.67
CA PHE A 66 -0.93 8.45 17.45
C PHE A 66 0.55 8.72 17.83
N ALA A 67 1.33 9.24 16.88
CA ALA A 67 2.74 9.56 17.11
C ALA A 67 2.93 10.73 18.12
N GLU A 68 2.01 11.68 18.15
CA GLU A 68 2.03 12.77 19.13
C GLU A 68 1.79 12.30 20.56
N GLU A 69 1.00 11.24 20.75
CA GLU A 69 0.73 10.66 22.08
C GLU A 69 1.94 9.95 22.69
N LYS A 70 3.01 9.68 21.92
CA LYS A 70 4.26 9.00 22.37
C LYS A 70 4.00 7.75 23.22
N THR A 71 2.97 6.99 22.88
CA THR A 71 2.52 5.81 23.64
C THR A 71 2.95 4.51 22.98
N ASN A 72 3.22 3.48 23.79
CA ASN A 72 3.44 2.11 23.37
C ASN A 72 2.19 1.22 23.60
N LEU A 73 1.07 1.81 23.98
CA LEU A 73 -0.17 1.08 24.19
C LEU A 73 -0.90 0.86 22.87
N LYS A 74 -1.63 -0.25 22.76
CA LYS A 74 -2.56 -0.49 21.67
C LYS A 74 -3.68 0.55 21.73
N LYS A 75 -3.93 1.22 20.61
CA LYS A 75 -4.99 2.23 20.46
C LYS A 75 -5.93 1.87 19.34
N LYS A 76 -7.21 2.08 19.56
CA LYS A 76 -8.26 1.91 18.56
C LYS A 76 -8.93 3.26 18.35
N TYR A 77 -8.76 3.82 17.15
CA TYR A 77 -9.32 5.12 16.81
C TYR A 77 -10.30 5.02 15.66
N PHE A 78 -11.29 5.88 15.67
CA PHE A 78 -12.11 6.15 14.49
C PHE A 78 -12.32 7.65 14.30
N TYR A 79 -12.56 8.02 13.07
CA TYR A 79 -12.62 9.43 12.68
C TYR A 79 -13.45 9.60 11.41
N SER A 80 -13.90 10.82 11.19
CA SER A 80 -14.53 11.24 9.94
C SER A 80 -14.08 12.64 9.56
N GLY A 81 -13.98 12.92 8.27
CA GLY A 81 -13.58 14.25 7.81
C GLY A 81 -13.34 14.30 6.32
N LEU A 82 -12.81 15.42 5.88
CA LEU A 82 -12.47 15.68 4.48
C LEU A 82 -10.99 15.38 4.22
N ALA A 83 -10.72 14.71 3.12
CA ALA A 83 -9.39 14.55 2.54
C ALA A 83 -9.30 15.40 1.27
N TYR A 84 -8.13 15.97 0.98
CA TYR A 84 -7.91 16.94 -0.09
C TYR A 84 -6.86 16.44 -1.07
N ARG A 85 -7.24 16.27 -2.33
CA ARG A 85 -6.33 15.77 -3.37
C ARG A 85 -6.46 16.60 -4.63
N LYS A 86 -5.33 16.99 -5.21
CA LYS A 86 -5.34 17.59 -6.55
C LYS A 86 -5.93 16.60 -7.54
N PRO A 87 -6.90 17.01 -8.36
CA PRO A 87 -7.45 16.15 -9.39
C PRO A 87 -6.36 15.67 -10.34
N THR A 88 -6.39 14.39 -10.67
CA THR A 88 -5.50 13.81 -11.69
C THR A 88 -6.19 13.72 -13.06
N LYS A 89 -7.51 13.78 -13.05
CA LYS A 89 -8.39 13.81 -14.23
C LYS A 89 -9.48 14.85 -14.03
N ASN A 90 -10.01 15.38 -15.11
CA ASN A 90 -11.04 16.45 -15.07
C ASN A 90 -12.34 16.09 -14.32
N LYS A 91 -12.57 14.79 -14.05
CA LYS A 91 -13.75 14.30 -13.33
C LYS A 91 -13.48 13.98 -11.85
N ASP A 92 -12.23 14.11 -11.38
CA ASP A 92 -11.87 13.82 -10.00
C ASP A 92 -12.31 14.98 -9.11
N LEU A 93 -12.95 14.67 -7.99
CA LEU A 93 -13.27 15.67 -6.97
C LEU A 93 -12.04 15.96 -6.10
N PRO A 94 -11.72 17.23 -5.86
CA PRO A 94 -10.57 17.61 -5.01
C PRO A 94 -10.81 17.33 -3.53
N ILE A 95 -12.07 17.14 -3.13
CA ILE A 95 -12.49 16.93 -1.74
C ILE A 95 -13.22 15.59 -1.65
N ILE A 96 -12.76 14.74 -0.74
CA ILE A 96 -13.32 13.42 -0.49
C ILE A 96 -13.74 13.32 0.97
N SER A 97 -15.02 13.05 1.23
CA SER A 97 -15.48 12.74 2.59
C SER A 97 -15.08 11.30 2.93
N GLN A 98 -14.33 11.12 4.01
CA GLN A 98 -13.86 9.81 4.47
C GLN A 98 -14.35 9.53 5.90
N PHE A 99 -14.59 8.25 6.17
CA PHE A 99 -14.81 7.71 7.51
C PHE A 99 -13.86 6.53 7.68
N GLY A 100 -13.06 6.52 8.73
CA GLY A 100 -12.05 5.48 8.93
C GLY A 100 -11.95 5.01 10.37
N TRP A 101 -11.38 3.82 10.55
CA TRP A 101 -11.09 3.21 11.85
C TRP A 101 -9.79 2.42 11.77
N GLU A 102 -8.99 2.52 12.83
CA GLU A 102 -7.61 2.04 12.86
C GLU A 102 -7.29 1.41 14.21
N ILE A 103 -6.47 0.37 14.19
CA ILE A 103 -5.81 -0.22 15.36
C ILE A 103 -4.32 0.07 15.24
N PHE A 104 -3.81 0.89 16.14
CA PHE A 104 -2.40 1.23 16.24
C PHE A 104 -1.71 0.37 17.28
N ASN A 105 -0.42 0.11 17.09
CA ASN A 105 0.41 -0.75 17.92
C ASN A 105 -0.21 -2.14 18.12
N SER A 106 -0.61 -2.72 16.98
CA SER A 106 -1.15 -4.08 16.89
C SER A 106 -0.11 -5.09 17.34
N LYS A 107 -0.43 -5.92 18.32
CA LYS A 107 0.44 -6.97 18.86
C LYS A 107 0.14 -8.33 18.27
N ASP A 108 -1.13 -8.60 18.02
CA ASP A 108 -1.62 -9.83 17.42
C ASP A 108 -2.16 -9.51 16.02
N LYS A 109 -1.34 -9.83 15.00
CA LYS A 109 -1.67 -9.50 13.60
C LYS A 109 -2.98 -10.14 13.16
N HIS A 110 -3.11 -11.43 13.39
CA HIS A 110 -4.25 -12.20 12.90
C HIS A 110 -5.56 -11.75 13.55
N LYS A 111 -5.55 -11.57 14.87
CA LYS A 111 -6.71 -11.11 15.63
C LYS A 111 -7.14 -9.70 15.23
N ASP A 112 -6.19 -8.79 15.06
CA ASP A 112 -6.49 -7.39 14.77
C ASP A 112 -6.91 -7.21 13.31
N ASP A 113 -6.32 -7.95 12.36
CA ASP A 113 -6.75 -7.98 10.97
C ASP A 113 -8.18 -8.49 10.83
N LYS A 114 -8.48 -9.59 11.53
CA LYS A 114 -9.83 -10.17 11.60
C LYS A 114 -10.83 -9.19 12.20
N GLU A 115 -10.46 -8.52 13.30
CA GLU A 115 -11.32 -7.53 13.96
C GLU A 115 -11.69 -6.36 13.03
N ILE A 116 -10.72 -5.85 12.26
CA ILE A 116 -10.98 -4.77 11.29
C ILE A 116 -11.92 -5.23 10.17
N ILE A 117 -11.73 -6.43 9.64
CA ILE A 117 -12.60 -6.98 8.58
C ILE A 117 -14.02 -7.21 9.11
N GLU A 118 -14.16 -7.88 10.26
CA GLU A 118 -15.48 -8.14 10.86
C GLU A 118 -16.22 -6.85 11.23
N THR A 119 -15.50 -5.85 11.73
CA THR A 119 -16.05 -4.52 12.01
C THR A 119 -16.54 -3.86 10.71
N SER A 120 -15.78 -3.97 9.63
CA SER A 120 -16.16 -3.47 8.31
C SER A 120 -17.43 -4.13 7.78
N LEU A 121 -17.55 -5.44 7.93
CA LEU A 121 -18.76 -6.19 7.55
C LEU A 121 -19.97 -5.82 8.41
N LYS A 122 -19.77 -5.60 9.72
CA LYS A 122 -20.83 -5.16 10.63
C LYS A 122 -21.33 -3.74 10.28
N ILE A 123 -20.40 -2.84 9.92
CA ILE A 123 -20.75 -1.49 9.44
C ILE A 123 -21.58 -1.61 8.15
N LEU A 124 -21.17 -2.47 7.22
CA LEU A 124 -21.87 -2.64 5.94
C LEU A 124 -23.29 -3.20 6.11
N LYS A 125 -23.51 -4.13 7.03
CA LYS A 125 -24.86 -4.68 7.31
C LYS A 125 -25.88 -3.62 7.69
N ASN A 126 -25.44 -2.50 8.28
CA ASN A 126 -26.32 -1.38 8.63
C ASN A 126 -26.55 -0.40 7.45
N THR A 127 -26.05 -0.74 6.29
CA THR A 127 -26.32 -0.01 5.05
C THR A 127 -27.38 -0.72 4.21
N LYS A 128 -27.93 -0.02 3.22
CA LYS A 128 -28.96 -0.58 2.31
C LYS A 128 -28.38 -1.47 1.20
N PHE A 129 -27.07 -1.75 1.22
CA PHE A 129 -26.45 -2.55 0.17
C PHE A 129 -26.78 -4.03 0.31
N LYS A 130 -27.25 -4.63 -0.80
CA LYS A 130 -27.49 -6.07 -0.93
C LYS A 130 -26.42 -6.67 -1.85
N GLY A 131 -25.87 -7.83 -1.47
CA GLY A 131 -24.91 -8.56 -2.28
C GLY A 131 -23.54 -7.88 -2.32
N CYS A 132 -22.68 -8.27 -1.41
CA CYS A 132 -21.28 -7.82 -1.35
C CYS A 132 -20.33 -9.02 -1.49
N LYS A 133 -19.11 -8.71 -1.91
CA LYS A 133 -17.98 -9.62 -1.95
C LYS A 133 -16.85 -9.05 -1.11
N LEU A 134 -16.23 -9.89 -0.29
CA LEU A 134 -15.00 -9.57 0.42
C LEU A 134 -13.83 -10.14 -0.37
N LYS A 135 -12.91 -9.29 -0.78
CA LYS A 135 -11.64 -9.68 -1.39
C LYS A 135 -10.52 -9.46 -0.40
N ILE A 136 -9.67 -10.45 -0.24
CA ILE A 136 -8.49 -10.42 0.62
C ILE A 136 -7.25 -10.69 -0.24
N GLY A 137 -6.21 -9.90 -0.04
CA GLY A 137 -4.89 -10.09 -0.61
C GLY A 137 -3.83 -10.05 0.48
N ASN A 138 -2.62 -10.47 0.14
CA ASN A 138 -1.48 -10.35 1.05
C ASN A 138 -0.23 -9.97 0.26
N LEU A 139 0.27 -8.75 0.50
CA LEU A 139 1.43 -8.20 -0.19
C LEU A 139 2.74 -8.91 0.17
N GLU A 140 2.81 -9.52 1.35
CA GLU A 140 3.97 -10.31 1.78
C GLU A 140 4.19 -11.53 0.88
N ILE A 141 3.11 -12.16 0.40
CA ILE A 141 3.20 -13.27 -0.56
C ILE A 141 3.83 -12.79 -1.88
N PHE A 142 3.40 -11.64 -2.38
CA PHE A 142 4.00 -11.04 -3.58
C PHE A 142 5.49 -10.71 -3.37
N VAL A 143 5.85 -10.08 -2.26
CA VAL A 143 7.25 -9.76 -1.92
C VAL A 143 8.09 -11.03 -1.82
N SER A 144 7.56 -12.06 -1.17
CA SER A 144 8.21 -13.38 -1.03
C SER A 144 8.42 -14.08 -2.36
N LEU A 145 7.44 -14.00 -3.27
CA LEU A 145 7.58 -14.48 -4.65
C LEU A 145 8.72 -13.75 -5.37
N ILE A 146 8.67 -12.41 -5.42
CA ILE A 146 9.66 -11.60 -6.14
C ILE A 146 11.09 -11.91 -5.66
N ASN A 147 11.29 -12.03 -4.35
CA ASN A 147 12.61 -12.29 -3.77
C ASN A 147 13.16 -13.68 -4.14
N ARG A 148 12.30 -14.65 -4.41
CA ARG A 148 12.68 -16.03 -4.78
C ARG A 148 12.82 -16.28 -6.27
N LEU A 149 12.44 -15.32 -7.11
CA LEU A 149 12.64 -15.44 -8.56
C LEU A 149 14.13 -15.46 -8.91
N PRO A 150 14.63 -16.49 -9.63
CA PRO A 150 16.06 -16.70 -9.79
C PRO A 150 16.72 -15.75 -10.78
N ASN A 151 16.00 -15.32 -11.81
CA ASN A 151 16.56 -14.62 -12.94
C ASN A 151 16.40 -13.08 -12.89
N LEU A 152 15.83 -12.55 -11.80
CA LEU A 152 15.73 -11.12 -11.57
C LEU A 152 16.89 -10.65 -10.68
N SER A 153 17.61 -9.65 -11.11
CA SER A 153 18.60 -8.99 -10.26
C SER A 153 17.93 -8.29 -9.05
N SER A 154 18.66 -8.19 -7.93
CA SER A 154 18.19 -7.53 -6.70
C SER A 154 17.58 -6.16 -6.98
N ARG A 155 18.21 -5.38 -7.86
CA ARG A 155 17.71 -4.07 -8.28
C ARG A 155 16.32 -4.12 -8.91
N TYR A 156 16.03 -5.12 -9.77
CA TYR A 156 14.70 -5.25 -10.37
C TYR A 156 13.68 -5.78 -9.38
N LYS A 157 14.08 -6.69 -8.48
CA LYS A 157 13.24 -7.15 -7.36
C LYS A 157 12.79 -5.95 -6.51
N ASP A 158 13.72 -5.11 -6.06
CA ASP A 158 13.42 -3.90 -5.29
C ASP A 158 12.51 -2.93 -6.04
N ARG A 159 12.72 -2.75 -7.33
CA ARG A 159 11.88 -1.87 -8.16
C ARG A 159 10.47 -2.42 -8.33
N LEU A 160 10.32 -3.72 -8.54
CA LEU A 160 9.00 -4.36 -8.68
C LEU A 160 8.21 -4.24 -7.36
N VAL A 161 8.84 -4.55 -6.23
CA VAL A 161 8.21 -4.40 -4.90
C VAL A 161 7.85 -2.94 -4.63
N ARG A 162 8.80 -2.01 -4.80
CA ARG A 162 8.59 -0.59 -4.55
C ARG A 162 7.47 0.04 -5.38
N HIS A 163 7.29 -0.41 -6.62
CA HIS A 163 6.33 0.17 -7.56
C HIS A 163 5.12 -0.71 -7.81
N PHE A 164 4.89 -1.71 -6.99
CA PHE A 164 3.73 -2.60 -7.11
C PHE A 164 2.41 -1.83 -7.12
N PHE A 165 2.29 -0.81 -6.28
CA PHE A 165 1.09 0.02 -6.18
C PHE A 165 0.87 0.97 -7.39
N ARG A 166 1.87 1.15 -8.27
CA ARG A 166 1.78 1.98 -9.48
C ARG A 166 1.51 1.12 -10.69
N LYS A 167 0.27 0.72 -10.90
CA LYS A 167 -0.12 -0.27 -11.91
C LYS A 167 0.50 -0.02 -13.29
N ASP A 168 0.39 1.19 -13.82
CA ASP A 168 0.92 1.52 -15.16
C ASP A 168 2.44 1.48 -15.20
N TYR A 169 3.11 2.02 -14.18
CA TYR A 169 4.57 1.98 -14.11
C TYR A 169 5.09 0.56 -13.91
N PHE A 170 4.45 -0.23 -13.07
CA PHE A 170 4.77 -1.63 -12.84
C PHE A 170 4.64 -2.46 -14.14
N ASN A 171 3.55 -2.28 -14.86
CA ASN A 171 3.35 -2.94 -16.16
C ASN A 171 4.39 -2.53 -17.20
N LYS A 172 4.75 -1.22 -17.25
CA LYS A 172 5.88 -0.75 -18.10
C LYS A 172 7.20 -1.38 -17.70
N LEU A 173 7.42 -1.60 -16.39
CA LEU A 173 8.63 -2.27 -15.88
C LEU A 173 8.66 -3.75 -16.29
N LEU A 174 7.55 -4.47 -16.16
CA LEU A 174 7.43 -5.86 -16.66
C LEU A 174 7.69 -5.94 -18.16
N LYS A 175 7.08 -5.05 -18.95
CA LYS A 175 7.32 -5.01 -20.41
C LYS A 175 8.81 -4.78 -20.74
N LYS A 176 9.50 -3.90 -20.02
CA LYS A 176 10.94 -3.69 -20.21
C LYS A 176 11.77 -4.93 -19.88
N LEU A 177 11.36 -5.73 -18.90
CA LEU A 177 12.03 -6.97 -18.54
C LEU A 177 11.79 -8.08 -19.59
N GLU A 178 10.65 -8.06 -20.28
CA GLU A 178 10.35 -9.00 -21.37
C GLU A 178 11.11 -8.70 -22.66
N THR A 179 11.31 -7.44 -22.99
CA THR A 179 11.82 -7.03 -24.30
C THR A 179 13.33 -6.87 -24.35
N ASN A 180 14.06 -7.14 -23.24
CA ASN A 180 15.52 -6.88 -23.15
C ASN A 180 15.87 -5.50 -23.69
N TYR A 181 15.06 -4.49 -23.38
CA TYR A 181 15.22 -3.14 -23.92
C TYR A 181 16.60 -2.61 -23.52
N ASP A 182 17.48 -2.50 -24.52
CA ASP A 182 18.90 -2.22 -24.35
C ASP A 182 19.15 -0.98 -23.51
N ILE A 183 20.14 -1.09 -22.68
CA ILE A 183 20.82 0.06 -22.13
C ILE A 183 21.47 0.75 -23.33
N ASP A 184 21.00 1.95 -23.67
CA ASP A 184 21.68 2.79 -24.64
C ASP A 184 23.16 2.90 -24.24
N GLU A 185 24.04 2.16 -24.94
CA GLU A 185 25.47 2.05 -24.58
C GLU A 185 26.12 3.42 -24.57
N LYS A 186 25.76 4.30 -25.52
CA LYS A 186 26.24 5.68 -25.57
C LYS A 186 25.89 6.46 -24.31
N LYS A 187 24.66 6.27 -23.83
CA LYS A 187 24.21 6.88 -22.58
C LYS A 187 24.92 6.30 -21.37
N VAL A 188 25.20 4.99 -21.36
CA VAL A 188 25.97 4.32 -20.28
C VAL A 188 27.38 4.87 -20.19
N VAL A 189 28.06 5.05 -21.32
CA VAL A 189 29.41 5.62 -21.35
C VAL A 189 29.39 7.05 -20.81
N LYS A 190 28.45 7.87 -21.28
CA LYS A 190 28.28 9.26 -20.83
C LYS A 190 27.99 9.35 -19.32
N ASP A 191 27.07 8.49 -18.83
CA ASP A 191 26.72 8.41 -17.41
C ASP A 191 27.91 7.93 -16.54
N LYS A 192 28.76 7.00 -17.03
CA LYS A 192 29.97 6.56 -16.34
C LYS A 192 31.02 7.68 -16.22
N LEU A 193 31.24 8.43 -17.29
CA LEU A 193 32.15 9.59 -17.28
C LEU A 193 31.69 10.65 -16.27
N LEU A 194 30.37 10.96 -16.24
CA LEU A 194 29.78 11.87 -15.28
C LEU A 194 29.96 11.37 -13.84
N ALA A 195 29.63 10.09 -13.58
CA ALA A 195 29.81 9.50 -12.28
C ALA A 195 31.26 9.55 -11.77
N ASN A 196 32.22 9.33 -12.64
CA ASN A 196 33.64 9.44 -12.29
C ASN A 196 34.06 10.87 -11.92
N LYS A 197 33.51 11.89 -12.60
CA LYS A 197 33.70 13.30 -12.22
C LYS A 197 33.08 13.59 -10.85
N LEU A 198 31.84 13.12 -10.62
CA LEU A 198 31.13 13.36 -9.38
C LEU A 198 31.77 12.66 -8.16
N ARG A 199 32.47 11.52 -8.34
CA ARG A 199 33.19 10.87 -7.25
C ARG A 199 34.32 11.69 -6.63
N LYS A 200 34.79 12.70 -7.36
CA LYS A 200 35.84 13.61 -6.89
C LYS A 200 35.30 14.75 -6.00
N LEU A 201 33.99 14.89 -5.93
CA LEU A 201 33.34 15.92 -5.11
C LEU A 201 33.06 15.41 -3.69
N ASN A 202 32.65 16.32 -2.81
CA ASN A 202 32.25 15.98 -1.45
C ASN A 202 31.05 15.03 -1.46
N GLN A 203 31.25 13.82 -0.92
CA GLN A 203 30.26 12.73 -0.96
C GLN A 203 29.05 12.97 -0.04
N GLU A 204 29.20 13.80 0.98
CA GLU A 204 28.13 14.12 1.94
C GLU A 204 27.24 15.28 1.47
N GLU A 205 27.60 15.92 0.36
CA GLU A 205 26.79 17.00 -0.21
C GLU A 205 25.41 16.49 -0.66
N VAL A 206 24.36 17.27 -0.39
CA VAL A 206 22.97 16.86 -0.56
C VAL A 206 22.35 17.51 -1.80
N TYR A 207 21.93 16.68 -2.74
CA TYR A 207 21.24 17.08 -3.97
C TYR A 207 19.81 16.51 -3.97
N GLY A 208 18.81 17.39 -3.93
CA GLY A 208 17.41 16.97 -3.96
C GLY A 208 17.03 16.01 -2.82
N GLY A 209 17.59 16.23 -1.61
CA GLY A 209 17.31 15.43 -0.42
C GLY A 209 18.08 14.10 -0.35
N ARG A 210 19.16 13.92 -1.16
CA ARG A 210 20.02 12.74 -1.16
C ARG A 210 21.48 13.15 -1.16
N THR A 211 22.31 12.42 -0.40
CA THR A 211 23.75 12.61 -0.46
C THR A 211 24.31 12.16 -1.82
N LEU A 212 25.37 12.79 -2.28
CA LEU A 212 26.07 12.41 -3.50
C LEU A 212 26.51 10.94 -3.45
N LYS A 213 26.97 10.48 -2.30
CA LYS A 213 27.29 9.08 -2.03
C LYS A 213 26.12 8.16 -2.37
N SER A 214 24.90 8.45 -1.87
CA SER A 214 23.72 7.63 -2.13
C SER A 214 23.28 7.63 -3.60
N ILE A 215 23.55 8.73 -4.30
CA ILE A 215 23.30 8.87 -5.74
C ILE A 215 24.27 7.98 -6.53
N LEU A 216 25.55 8.01 -6.19
CA LEU A 216 26.60 7.22 -6.85
C LEU A 216 26.45 5.72 -6.57
N GLU A 217 26.17 5.31 -5.33
CA GLU A 217 25.86 3.92 -4.99
C GLU A 217 24.67 3.37 -5.82
N ARG A 218 23.63 4.17 -5.98
CA ARG A 218 22.49 3.80 -6.81
C ARG A 218 22.86 3.70 -8.30
N PHE A 219 23.76 4.56 -8.75
CA PHE A 219 24.30 4.48 -10.12
C PHE A 219 25.11 3.20 -10.30
N ASP A 220 26.02 2.86 -9.39
CA ASP A 220 26.86 1.65 -9.44
C ASP A 220 26.00 0.38 -9.42
N ASN A 221 25.00 0.33 -8.55
CA ASN A 221 24.04 -0.76 -8.55
C ASN A 221 23.26 -0.87 -9.88
N LYS A 222 23.05 0.25 -10.57
CA LYS A 222 22.46 0.27 -11.92
C LYS A 222 23.39 -0.35 -12.95
N MET A 223 24.68 -0.11 -12.85
CA MET A 223 25.68 -0.59 -13.81
C MET A 223 26.06 -2.07 -13.61
N ARG A 224 26.01 -2.57 -12.37
CA ARG A 224 26.34 -3.95 -12.02
C ARG A 224 25.22 -4.97 -12.32
N SER A 225 24.09 -4.52 -12.79
CA SER A 225 22.91 -5.37 -12.96
C SER A 225 22.58 -5.52 -14.44
N PRO A 226 23.24 -6.44 -15.17
CA PRO A 226 22.89 -6.74 -16.54
C PRO A 226 21.46 -7.28 -16.61
N ARG A 227 20.79 -7.02 -17.73
CA ARG A 227 19.50 -7.64 -18.02
C ARG A 227 19.81 -9.01 -18.62
N ASP A 228 19.25 -10.03 -18.01
CA ASP A 228 19.41 -11.39 -18.50
C ASP A 228 18.18 -11.77 -19.35
N GLU A 229 18.36 -12.52 -20.44
CA GLU A 229 17.29 -13.07 -21.26
C GLU A 229 16.34 -13.98 -20.46
N SER A 230 16.85 -14.60 -19.42
CA SER A 230 16.12 -15.44 -18.49
C SER A 230 14.98 -14.71 -17.73
N SER A 231 15.01 -13.37 -17.67
CA SER A 231 13.97 -12.58 -16.98
C SER A 231 12.57 -12.72 -17.58
N LYS A 232 12.44 -13.12 -18.84
CA LYS A 232 11.14 -13.39 -19.49
C LYS A 232 10.33 -14.46 -18.77
N LYS A 233 11.00 -15.54 -18.30
CA LYS A 233 10.35 -16.60 -17.53
C LYS A 233 9.79 -16.07 -16.22
N ASP A 234 10.58 -15.30 -15.48
CA ASP A 234 10.16 -14.70 -14.22
C ASP A 234 9.01 -13.70 -14.39
N VAL A 235 9.03 -12.91 -15.47
CA VAL A 235 7.92 -11.99 -15.80
C VAL A 235 6.63 -12.75 -16.09
N LYS A 236 6.70 -13.90 -16.79
CA LYS A 236 5.54 -14.76 -17.03
C LYS A 236 4.98 -15.31 -15.72
N ILE A 237 5.85 -15.72 -14.78
CA ILE A 237 5.45 -16.16 -13.44
C ILE A 237 4.73 -15.03 -12.70
N ILE A 238 5.30 -13.81 -12.66
CA ILE A 238 4.67 -12.65 -12.03
C ILE A 238 3.29 -12.37 -12.62
N LYS A 239 3.18 -12.33 -13.94
CA LYS A 239 1.90 -12.05 -14.62
C LYS A 239 0.84 -13.11 -14.30
N ASN A 240 1.24 -14.39 -14.24
CA ASN A 240 0.33 -15.48 -13.90
C ASN A 240 -0.08 -15.43 -12.42
N PHE A 241 0.85 -15.12 -11.51
CA PHE A 241 0.54 -14.91 -10.10
C PHE A 241 -0.52 -13.81 -9.91
N LEU A 242 -0.37 -12.67 -10.57
CA LEU A 242 -1.30 -11.55 -10.46
C LEU A 242 -2.71 -11.83 -11.00
N LYS A 243 -2.91 -12.94 -11.70
CA LYS A 243 -4.23 -13.38 -12.18
C LYS A 243 -4.94 -14.33 -11.22
N ILE A 244 -4.28 -14.76 -10.14
CA ILE A 244 -4.87 -15.72 -9.21
C ILE A 244 -5.99 -15.01 -8.44
N GLU A 245 -7.21 -15.51 -8.64
CA GLU A 245 -8.40 -15.21 -7.86
C GLU A 245 -9.09 -16.54 -7.57
N CYS A 246 -9.40 -16.84 -6.30
CA CYS A 246 -10.05 -18.07 -5.89
C CYS A 246 -10.83 -17.87 -4.59
N ASP A 247 -11.69 -18.82 -4.25
CA ASP A 247 -12.32 -18.85 -2.93
C ASP A 247 -11.24 -18.97 -1.85
N ILE A 248 -11.39 -18.24 -0.75
CA ILE A 248 -10.36 -18.09 0.28
C ILE A 248 -9.94 -19.41 0.91
N GLU A 249 -10.86 -20.37 1.07
CA GLU A 249 -10.56 -21.71 1.63
C GLU A 249 -9.57 -22.50 0.77
N ASN A 250 -9.52 -22.21 -0.52
CA ASN A 250 -8.63 -22.85 -1.46
C ASN A 250 -7.32 -22.07 -1.68
N ALA A 251 -7.17 -20.89 -1.07
CA ALA A 251 -6.08 -19.97 -1.39
C ALA A 251 -4.70 -20.58 -1.14
N SER A 252 -4.48 -21.22 0.02
CA SER A 252 -3.20 -21.87 0.34
C SER A 252 -2.87 -22.96 -0.65
N ASN A 253 -3.83 -23.82 -0.99
CA ASN A 253 -3.63 -24.92 -1.93
C ASN A 253 -3.33 -24.42 -3.35
N VAL A 254 -4.09 -23.43 -3.84
CA VAL A 254 -3.90 -22.83 -5.18
C VAL A 254 -2.52 -22.18 -5.27
N LEU A 255 -2.11 -21.43 -4.24
CA LEU A 255 -0.81 -20.78 -4.20
C LEU A 255 0.33 -21.79 -4.10
N ASN A 256 0.23 -22.80 -3.25
CA ASN A 256 1.26 -23.83 -3.12
C ASN A 256 1.43 -24.62 -4.40
N ASN A 257 0.34 -24.98 -5.07
CA ASN A 257 0.39 -25.64 -6.38
C ASN A 257 1.03 -24.73 -7.45
N PHE A 258 0.70 -23.44 -7.43
CA PHE A 258 1.32 -22.46 -8.32
C PHE A 258 2.84 -22.36 -8.09
N PHE A 259 3.31 -22.29 -6.84
CA PHE A 259 4.72 -22.20 -6.51
C PHE A 259 5.47 -23.49 -6.85
N LYS A 260 4.90 -24.66 -6.52
CA LYS A 260 5.47 -25.96 -6.89
C LYS A 260 5.64 -26.11 -8.41
N LYS A 261 4.61 -25.77 -9.20
CA LYS A 261 4.64 -25.80 -10.67
C LYS A 261 5.75 -24.92 -11.25
N ASN A 262 6.04 -23.79 -10.62
CA ASN A 262 7.06 -22.83 -11.06
C ASN A 262 8.43 -23.06 -10.39
N LYS A 263 8.61 -24.16 -9.64
CA LYS A 263 9.84 -24.49 -8.91
C LYS A 263 10.29 -23.40 -7.93
N ILE A 264 9.33 -22.74 -7.26
CA ILE A 264 9.58 -21.71 -6.26
C ILE A 264 9.44 -22.34 -4.89
N ASN A 265 10.51 -22.29 -4.10
CA ASN A 265 10.49 -22.77 -2.71
C ASN A 265 9.78 -21.74 -1.79
N LEU A 266 8.45 -21.75 -1.81
CA LEU A 266 7.59 -20.93 -0.97
C LEU A 266 6.35 -21.73 -0.59
N VAL A 267 6.07 -21.81 0.70
CA VAL A 267 4.89 -22.49 1.25
C VAL A 267 4.02 -21.45 1.94
N ILE A 268 2.74 -21.45 1.62
CA ILE A 268 1.74 -20.59 2.22
C ILE A 268 0.84 -21.44 3.10
N SER A 269 0.77 -21.09 4.38
CA SER A 269 -0.19 -21.66 5.34
C SER A 269 -1.44 -20.79 5.42
N ASP A 270 -2.50 -21.31 6.04
CA ASP A 270 -3.74 -20.57 6.24
C ASP A 270 -3.57 -19.35 7.15
N ASP A 271 -2.50 -19.30 7.97
CA ASP A 271 -2.16 -18.17 8.83
C ASP A 271 -1.82 -16.87 8.06
N TYR A 272 -1.55 -16.98 6.74
CA TYR A 272 -1.42 -15.78 5.90
C TYR A 272 -2.73 -15.03 5.72
N PHE A 273 -3.87 -15.65 6.09
CA PHE A 273 -5.19 -15.08 5.90
C PHE A 273 -5.92 -14.96 7.24
N PRO A 274 -6.38 -13.76 7.63
CA PRO A 274 -7.10 -13.55 8.89
C PRO A 274 -8.49 -14.18 8.87
N ILE A 275 -8.94 -14.60 7.70
CA ILE A 275 -10.21 -15.26 7.42
C ILE A 275 -9.95 -16.34 6.38
N ASN A 276 -10.31 -17.57 6.71
CA ASN A 276 -10.15 -18.76 5.89
C ASN A 276 -11.46 -19.48 5.54
N LYS A 277 -12.61 -18.81 5.70
CA LYS A 277 -13.93 -19.34 5.38
C LYS A 277 -14.54 -18.60 4.20
N ASN A 278 -15.08 -19.35 3.24
CA ASN A 278 -15.70 -18.78 2.02
C ASN A 278 -16.94 -17.91 2.31
N ASN A 279 -17.53 -18.06 3.48
CA ASN A 279 -18.71 -17.29 3.84
C ASN A 279 -18.59 -16.77 5.27
N ILE A 280 -18.62 -15.45 5.42
CA ILE A 280 -18.69 -14.77 6.70
C ILE A 280 -19.92 -13.87 6.68
N ASN A 281 -20.84 -14.11 7.59
CA ASN A 281 -22.04 -13.28 7.71
C ASN A 281 -22.80 -13.12 6.38
N ASN A 282 -22.91 -14.18 5.59
CA ASN A 282 -23.51 -14.24 4.25
C ASN A 282 -22.76 -13.41 3.18
N VAL A 283 -21.47 -13.16 3.38
CA VAL A 283 -20.58 -12.52 2.40
C VAL A 283 -19.56 -13.52 1.90
N ARG A 284 -19.49 -13.71 0.58
CA ARG A 284 -18.48 -14.58 -0.03
C ARG A 284 -17.10 -13.93 0.05
N VAL A 285 -16.11 -14.74 0.37
CA VAL A 285 -14.72 -14.31 0.58
C VAL A 285 -13.82 -14.90 -0.48
N PHE A 286 -13.04 -14.05 -1.14
CA PHE A 286 -12.11 -14.42 -2.21
C PHE A 286 -10.70 -13.97 -1.86
N TYR A 287 -9.72 -14.80 -2.22
CA TYR A 287 -8.34 -14.37 -2.33
C TYR A 287 -8.10 -13.74 -3.70
N VAL A 288 -7.36 -12.62 -3.73
CA VAL A 288 -6.99 -11.90 -4.97
C VAL A 288 -5.54 -11.42 -4.89
N SER A 289 -4.67 -11.99 -5.72
CA SER A 289 -3.24 -11.65 -5.73
C SER A 289 -2.93 -10.22 -6.19
N ASP A 290 -3.77 -9.62 -7.02
CA ASP A 290 -3.60 -8.24 -7.57
C ASP A 290 -4.21 -7.16 -6.66
N LEU A 291 -4.66 -7.51 -5.44
CA LEU A 291 -5.27 -6.56 -4.52
C LEU A 291 -4.21 -5.67 -3.85
N GLY A 292 -4.60 -4.45 -3.47
CA GLY A 292 -3.74 -3.53 -2.70
C GLY A 292 -2.84 -2.63 -3.56
N ARG A 293 -2.98 -2.66 -4.88
CA ARG A 293 -2.13 -1.86 -5.80
C ARG A 293 -2.45 -0.36 -5.85
N ASN A 294 -3.42 0.09 -5.09
CA ASN A 294 -3.82 1.51 -5.10
C ASN A 294 -3.23 2.32 -3.93
N VAL A 295 -2.57 1.66 -2.98
CA VAL A 295 -2.08 2.30 -1.74
C VAL A 295 -0.65 1.86 -1.45
N SER A 296 0.25 2.84 -1.34
CA SER A 296 1.70 2.62 -1.23
C SER A 296 2.21 2.20 0.14
N TYR A 297 1.38 2.27 1.17
CA TYR A 297 1.82 2.05 2.55
C TYR A 297 1.41 0.71 3.15
N TYR A 298 0.55 -0.07 2.48
CA TYR A 298 0.25 -1.43 2.94
C TYR A 298 1.48 -2.33 2.86
N THR A 299 1.59 -3.25 3.82
CA THR A 299 2.76 -4.14 3.94
C THR A 299 2.42 -5.61 3.92
N ASN A 300 1.25 -6.00 4.41
CA ASN A 300 0.81 -7.38 4.55
C ASN A 300 -0.61 -7.56 4.00
N MET A 301 -1.54 -7.97 4.87
CA MET A 301 -2.94 -8.12 4.54
C MET A 301 -3.56 -6.84 4.00
N VAL A 302 -4.30 -7.00 2.91
CA VAL A 302 -5.15 -5.96 2.32
C VAL A 302 -6.52 -6.55 2.04
N PHE A 303 -7.56 -5.73 2.12
CA PHE A 303 -8.90 -6.18 1.77
C PHE A 303 -9.72 -5.08 1.12
N SER A 304 -10.73 -5.49 0.38
CA SER A 304 -11.78 -4.61 -0.12
C SER A 304 -13.14 -5.29 -0.05
N ILE A 305 -14.15 -4.52 0.26
CA ILE A 305 -15.54 -4.95 0.19
C ILE A 305 -16.18 -4.25 -1.00
N GLU A 306 -16.57 -5.05 -1.98
CA GLU A 306 -17.28 -4.60 -3.16
C GLU A 306 -18.77 -4.82 -2.97
N VAL A 307 -19.56 -3.81 -3.27
CA VAL A 307 -21.03 -3.87 -3.24
C VAL A 307 -21.57 -3.87 -4.66
N LYS A 308 -22.67 -4.59 -4.89
CA LYS A 308 -23.39 -4.54 -6.16
C LYS A 308 -24.07 -3.19 -6.29
N SER A 309 -23.74 -2.46 -7.34
CA SER A 309 -24.43 -1.27 -7.79
C SER A 309 -25.18 -1.58 -9.08
N LYS A 310 -26.19 -0.77 -9.45
CA LYS A 310 -26.96 -0.94 -10.70
C LYS A 310 -26.08 -0.92 -11.96
N LEU A 311 -24.95 -0.22 -11.93
CA LEU A 311 -24.09 -0.01 -13.11
C LEU A 311 -22.81 -0.84 -13.07
N LYS A 312 -22.09 -0.89 -11.93
CA LYS A 312 -20.82 -1.63 -11.76
C LYS A 312 -20.61 -1.97 -10.29
N PRO A 313 -19.87 -3.06 -9.96
CA PRO A 313 -19.39 -3.28 -8.60
C PRO A 313 -18.57 -2.07 -8.15
N GLN A 314 -18.84 -1.57 -6.95
CA GLN A 314 -18.10 -0.44 -6.37
C GLN A 314 -17.37 -0.90 -5.13
N ILE A 315 -16.12 -0.47 -4.97
CA ILE A 315 -15.38 -0.64 -3.73
C ILE A 315 -15.97 0.33 -2.72
N TYR A 316 -16.60 -0.23 -1.70
CA TYR A 316 -17.24 0.57 -0.66
C TYR A 316 -16.34 0.76 0.55
N ILE A 317 -15.72 -0.32 1.04
CA ILE A 317 -14.76 -0.27 2.14
C ILE A 317 -13.46 -0.88 1.66
N SER A 318 -12.35 -0.26 1.99
CA SER A 318 -11.02 -0.81 1.77
C SER A 318 -10.13 -0.61 2.98
N GLY A 319 -9.23 -1.55 3.20
CA GLY A 319 -8.33 -1.51 4.35
C GLY A 319 -7.12 -2.42 4.18
N GLY A 320 -6.27 -2.43 5.20
CA GLY A 320 -5.10 -3.28 5.24
C GLY A 320 -4.14 -2.93 6.35
N ARG A 321 -3.13 -3.79 6.50
CA ARG A 321 -2.07 -3.64 7.48
C ARG A 321 -0.92 -2.81 6.91
N TYR A 322 -0.37 -1.92 7.75
CA TYR A 322 0.73 -1.06 7.39
C TYR A 322 1.69 -0.82 8.57
N SER A 323 2.98 -0.82 8.28
CA SER A 323 4.05 -0.50 9.24
C SER A 323 4.92 0.65 8.75
N ASN A 324 5.08 0.78 7.43
CA ASN A 324 6.01 1.77 6.84
C ASN A 324 5.64 3.22 7.20
N LEU A 325 4.35 3.52 7.33
CA LEU A 325 3.90 4.85 7.72
C LEU A 325 4.38 5.20 9.13
N LEU A 326 4.18 4.31 10.10
CA LEU A 326 4.60 4.52 11.48
C LEU A 326 6.13 4.50 11.62
N ARG A 327 6.82 3.65 10.86
CA ARG A 327 8.29 3.62 10.82
C ARG A 327 8.87 4.96 10.36
N ASN A 328 8.26 5.59 9.37
CA ASN A 328 8.66 6.92 8.89
C ASN A 328 8.41 8.03 9.93
N LEU A 329 7.53 7.78 10.89
CA LEU A 329 7.26 8.67 12.03
C LEU A 329 8.12 8.35 13.26
N GLY A 330 9.09 7.42 13.17
CA GLY A 330 10.01 7.05 14.25
C GLY A 330 9.63 5.78 15.01
N TYR A 331 8.50 5.15 14.72
CA TYR A 331 8.00 3.94 15.39
C TYR A 331 8.45 2.67 14.65
N LYS A 332 9.72 2.26 14.83
CA LYS A 332 10.37 1.19 14.05
C LYS A 332 9.70 -0.18 14.14
N LYS A 333 9.11 -0.52 15.29
CA LYS A 333 8.51 -1.85 15.57
C LYS A 333 6.98 -1.82 15.66
N THR A 334 6.35 -0.71 15.33
CA THR A 334 4.91 -0.52 15.48
C THR A 334 4.19 -0.79 14.18
N GLU A 335 3.13 -1.59 14.26
CA GLU A 335 2.25 -1.89 13.14
C GLU A 335 0.86 -1.33 13.39
N ALA A 336 0.16 -1.03 12.32
CA ALA A 336 -1.24 -0.66 12.36
C ALA A 336 -2.03 -1.39 11.28
N VAL A 337 -3.31 -1.56 11.53
CA VAL A 337 -4.28 -2.06 10.57
C VAL A 337 -5.53 -1.19 10.64
N GLY A 338 -6.10 -0.88 9.50
CA GLY A 338 -7.28 -0.04 9.46
C GLY A 338 -8.09 -0.19 8.19
N ALA A 339 -9.21 0.50 8.19
CA ALA A 339 -10.12 0.56 7.05
C ALA A 339 -10.77 1.93 6.92
N ALA A 340 -11.17 2.24 5.71
CA ALA A 340 -11.90 3.47 5.41
C ALA A 340 -12.98 3.24 4.37
N VAL A 341 -14.01 4.07 4.45
CA VAL A 341 -15.06 4.24 3.45
C VAL A 341 -15.04 5.68 2.94
N ASN A 342 -15.11 5.84 1.64
CA ASN A 342 -15.34 7.14 1.03
C ASN A 342 -16.84 7.36 0.97
N LEU A 343 -17.30 8.41 1.65
CA LEU A 343 -18.70 8.84 1.60
C LEU A 343 -18.82 9.81 0.43
N THR A 344 -19.58 9.47 -0.59
CA THR A 344 -19.91 10.43 -1.65
C THR A 344 -20.69 11.59 -1.04
N ILE A 345 -20.24 12.80 -1.25
CA ILE A 345 -20.94 14.03 -0.87
C ILE A 345 -22.02 14.29 -1.90
#